data_393a4b88a4c3061945c79b41489b0be4
#
_entry.id   393a4b88a4c3061945c79b41489b0be4
#
_cell.length_a   1.000
_cell.length_b   1.000
_cell.length_c   1.000
_cell.angle_alpha   90.00
_cell.angle_beta   90.00
_cell.angle_gamma   90.00
#
_symmetry.space_group_name_H-M   'P 1'
#
loop_
_entity.id
_entity.type
_entity.pdbx_description
1 polymer ?
#
loop_
_entity_poly.entity_id
_entity_poly.type
_entity_poly.pdbx_seq_one_letter_code
_entity_poly.pdbx_strand_id
1 'polypeptide(L)'
;RLQGDWSSDVCSSDLVSPLSRRSNEDPDFADRFELFIGGKELANGFCELNDPEDQATRFQDQVEAGRAGDKEAMSFDQDYITALEHGMPPAVGVGIGIDRVVMMITNSSSIKDVILFPQMKD
;
A
#
# COMPACT_ATOMS: atom_id res chain seq x y z
N ARG A 1 26.98 -8.47 8.94
CA ARG A 1 25.93 -9.53 9.00
C ARG A 1 24.63 -8.79 9.24
N LEU A 2 23.87 -8.51 8.16
CA LEU A 2 22.51 -7.99 8.25
C LEU A 2 21.62 -9.14 8.76
N GLN A 3 21.27 -9.10 10.02
CA GLN A 3 20.28 -9.97 10.61
C GLN A 3 18.93 -9.27 10.38
N GLY A 4 18.24 -9.64 9.30
CA GLY A 4 16.92 -9.12 8.99
C GLY A 4 15.86 -9.94 9.72
N ASP A 5 15.13 -9.32 10.64
CA ASP A 5 13.86 -9.84 11.07
C ASP A 5 12.88 -9.69 9.91
N TRP A 6 12.46 -10.83 9.39
CA TRP A 6 11.42 -10.90 8.35
C TRP A 6 10.09 -11.09 9.06
N SER A 7 9.22 -10.11 9.02
CA SER A 7 7.81 -10.30 9.35
C SER A 7 6.98 -10.08 8.09
N SER A 8 6.21 -11.08 7.71
CA SER A 8 5.14 -10.95 6.74
C SER A 8 3.84 -10.87 7.51
N ASP A 9 3.29 -9.68 7.66
CA ASP A 9 1.96 -9.53 8.21
C ASP A 9 0.94 -9.67 7.08
N VAL A 10 0.11 -10.71 7.17
CA VAL A 10 -1.10 -10.85 6.35
C VAL A 10 -2.12 -9.90 6.96
N CYS A 11 -2.35 -8.77 6.30
CA CYS A 11 -3.27 -7.76 6.81
C CYS A 11 -4.71 -8.11 6.52
N SER A 12 -5.51 -8.10 7.56
CA SER A 12 -6.96 -8.24 7.52
C SER A 12 -7.64 -6.92 7.14
N SER A 13 -8.70 -7.03 6.36
CA SER A 13 -9.77 -6.09 6.05
C SER A 13 -9.55 -5.09 4.91
N ASP A 14 -10.63 -4.92 4.15
CA ASP A 14 -10.81 -3.96 3.04
C ASP A 14 -10.57 -2.50 3.46
N LEU A 15 -10.77 -2.20 4.74
CA LEU A 15 -10.56 -0.87 5.32
C LEU A 15 -9.08 -0.49 5.36
N VAL A 16 -8.19 -1.47 5.57
CA VAL A 16 -6.74 -1.24 5.67
C VAL A 16 -6.07 -1.22 4.30
N SER A 17 -6.64 -1.91 3.31
CA SER A 17 -6.06 -2.02 1.97
C SER A 17 -7.16 -1.99 0.89
N PRO A 18 -7.76 -0.81 0.62
CA PRO A 18 -8.92 -0.70 -0.26
C PRO A 18 -8.65 -1.06 -1.73
N LEU A 19 -7.39 -1.11 -2.16
CA LEU A 19 -6.99 -1.44 -3.53
C LEU A 19 -6.55 -2.91 -3.69
N SER A 20 -6.46 -3.67 -2.60
CA SER A 20 -6.01 -5.06 -2.64
C SER A 20 -7.17 -6.01 -2.87
N ARG A 21 -6.93 -7.05 -3.65
CA ARG A 21 -7.91 -8.12 -3.87
C ARG A 21 -7.98 -9.02 -2.64
N ARG A 22 -9.18 -9.46 -2.29
CA ARG A 22 -9.41 -10.47 -1.25
C ARG A 22 -8.78 -11.80 -1.64
N SER A 23 -8.26 -12.53 -0.66
CA SER A 23 -7.77 -13.89 -0.87
C SER A 23 -8.92 -14.81 -1.33
N ASN A 24 -8.59 -15.73 -2.23
CA ASN A 24 -9.55 -16.75 -2.66
C ASN A 24 -9.75 -17.84 -1.60
N GLU A 25 -8.79 -18.00 -0.69
CA GLU A 25 -8.83 -19.03 0.37
C GLU A 25 -9.59 -18.52 1.59
N ASP A 26 -9.40 -17.25 1.94
CA ASP A 26 -10.08 -16.61 3.08
C ASP A 26 -10.44 -15.17 2.73
N PRO A 27 -11.73 -14.90 2.43
CA PRO A 27 -12.18 -13.56 2.00
C PRO A 27 -12.03 -12.44 3.03
N ASP A 28 -11.78 -12.78 4.30
CA ASP A 28 -11.51 -11.80 5.36
C ASP A 28 -10.09 -11.24 5.29
N PHE A 29 -9.24 -11.81 4.41
CA PHE A 29 -7.86 -11.42 4.23
C PHE A 29 -7.59 -10.97 2.79
N ALA A 30 -6.60 -10.09 2.63
CA ALA A 30 -6.02 -9.74 1.33
C ALA A 30 -4.71 -10.50 1.11
N ASP A 31 -4.45 -10.91 -0.12
CA ASP A 31 -3.15 -11.47 -0.52
C ASP A 31 -2.13 -10.33 -0.65
N ARG A 32 -1.50 -9.98 0.47
CA ARG A 32 -0.60 -8.84 0.64
C ARG A 32 0.62 -9.22 1.45
N PHE A 33 1.74 -8.56 1.19
CA PHE A 33 2.93 -8.63 2.03
C PHE A 33 3.53 -7.24 2.26
N GLU A 34 4.22 -7.09 3.38
CA GLU A 34 5.10 -5.96 3.66
C GLU A 34 6.48 -6.49 4.04
N LEU A 35 7.53 -5.86 3.51
CA LEU A 35 8.91 -6.20 3.81
C LEU A 35 9.50 -5.16 4.78
N PHE A 36 9.84 -5.62 5.97
CA PHE A 36 10.51 -4.80 6.98
C PHE A 36 11.97 -5.21 7.12
N ILE A 37 12.88 -4.24 7.14
CA ILE A 37 14.30 -4.45 7.45
C ILE A 37 14.73 -3.39 8.47
N GLY A 38 15.26 -3.84 9.61
CA GLY A 38 15.71 -2.95 10.68
C GLY A 38 14.57 -2.06 11.23
N GLY A 39 13.35 -2.61 11.31
CA GLY A 39 12.16 -1.89 11.80
C GLY A 39 11.59 -0.85 10.83
N LYS A 40 12.06 -0.82 9.57
CA LYS A 40 11.55 0.07 8.53
C LYS A 40 10.94 -0.75 7.40
N GLU A 41 9.71 -0.40 6.99
CA GLU A 41 9.10 -0.94 5.79
C GLU A 41 9.90 -0.51 4.57
N LEU A 42 10.37 -1.45 3.78
CA LEU A 42 11.10 -1.21 2.52
C LEU A 42 10.26 -1.42 1.29
N ALA A 43 9.36 -2.40 1.35
CA ALA A 43 8.50 -2.73 0.23
C ALA A 43 7.16 -3.25 0.72
N ASN A 44 6.14 -3.10 -0.10
CA ASN A 44 4.88 -3.78 0.03
C ASN A 44 4.42 -4.30 -1.33
N GLY A 45 3.51 -5.25 -1.31
CA GLY A 45 2.90 -5.73 -2.53
C GLY A 45 1.64 -6.53 -2.23
N PHE A 46 0.72 -6.53 -3.18
CA PHE A 46 -0.55 -7.22 -3.06
C PHE A 46 -1.09 -7.63 -4.44
N CYS A 47 -2.04 -8.58 -4.42
CA CYS A 47 -2.87 -8.84 -5.58
C CYS A 47 -3.78 -7.63 -5.81
N GLU A 48 -3.74 -7.05 -7.00
CA GLU A 48 -4.53 -5.88 -7.36
C GLU A 48 -6.03 -6.25 -7.45
N LEU A 49 -6.87 -5.42 -6.87
CA LEU A 49 -8.32 -5.51 -7.07
C LEU A 49 -8.64 -5.07 -8.49
N ASN A 50 -9.24 -5.96 -9.27
CA ASN A 50 -9.56 -5.74 -10.67
C ASN A 50 -11.07 -5.79 -10.98
N ASP A 51 -11.91 -5.89 -9.94
CA ASP A 51 -13.36 -5.82 -10.05
C ASP A 51 -13.83 -4.36 -9.84
N PRO A 52 -14.40 -3.69 -10.86
CA PRO A 52 -14.82 -2.30 -10.74
C PRO A 52 -15.98 -2.10 -9.76
N GLU A 53 -16.88 -3.07 -9.61
CA GLU A 53 -18.02 -2.96 -8.69
C GLU A 53 -17.59 -3.06 -7.23
N ASP A 54 -16.72 -4.02 -6.91
CA ASP A 54 -16.13 -4.15 -5.58
C ASP A 54 -15.28 -2.90 -5.26
N GLN A 55 -14.47 -2.42 -6.21
CA GLN A 55 -13.65 -1.22 -6.01
C GLN A 55 -14.51 0.04 -5.76
N ALA A 56 -15.59 0.21 -6.50
CA ALA A 56 -16.51 1.34 -6.28
C ALA A 56 -17.14 1.30 -4.89
N THR A 57 -17.52 0.11 -4.42
CA THR A 57 -18.07 -0.09 -3.08
C THR A 57 -17.04 0.31 -2.02
N ARG A 58 -15.79 -0.13 -2.13
CA ARG A 58 -14.73 0.21 -1.18
C ARG A 58 -14.39 1.70 -1.17
N PHE A 59 -14.40 2.36 -2.32
CA PHE A 59 -14.22 3.81 -2.37
C PHE A 59 -15.37 4.54 -1.68
N GLN A 60 -16.61 4.03 -1.78
CA GLN A 60 -17.74 4.60 -1.05
C GLN A 60 -17.56 4.46 0.46
N ASP A 61 -17.13 3.28 0.94
CA ASP A 61 -16.85 3.03 2.35
C ASP A 61 -15.74 3.95 2.88
N GLN A 62 -14.69 4.18 2.08
CA GLN A 62 -13.61 5.13 2.40
C GLN A 62 -14.16 6.57 2.54
N VAL A 63 -15.02 7.01 1.64
CA VAL A 63 -15.66 8.34 1.72
C VAL A 63 -16.48 8.47 2.99
N GLU A 64 -17.21 7.42 3.39
CA GLU A 64 -17.99 7.40 4.63
C GLU A 64 -17.09 7.43 5.87
N ALA A 65 -16.00 6.66 5.88
CA ALA A 65 -14.98 6.68 6.93
C ALA A 65 -14.36 8.09 7.06
N GLY A 66 -14.04 8.74 5.95
CA GLY A 66 -13.54 10.12 5.93
C GLY A 66 -14.52 11.13 6.53
N ARG A 67 -15.81 11.00 6.25
CA ARG A 67 -16.87 11.82 6.86
C ARG A 67 -17.00 11.56 8.36
N ALA A 68 -16.73 10.33 8.81
CA ALA A 68 -16.70 9.96 10.22
C ALA A 68 -15.45 10.43 10.98
N GLY A 69 -14.46 11.00 10.26
CA GLY A 69 -13.26 11.61 10.86
C GLY A 69 -11.95 10.90 10.61
N ASP A 70 -11.94 9.86 9.78
CA ASP A 70 -10.72 9.22 9.33
C ASP A 70 -9.98 10.13 8.35
N LYS A 71 -8.78 10.58 8.75
CA LYS A 71 -7.95 11.51 7.97
C LYS A 71 -7.13 10.83 6.87
N GLU A 72 -7.02 9.51 6.92
CA GLU A 72 -6.29 8.70 5.95
C GLU A 72 -7.21 8.10 4.88
N ALA A 73 -8.52 8.28 5.04
CA ALA A 73 -9.52 7.78 4.12
C ALA A 73 -9.37 8.39 2.72
N MET A 74 -9.49 7.54 1.72
CA MET A 74 -9.38 7.92 0.31
C MET A 74 -10.65 8.61 -0.19
N SER A 75 -10.49 9.50 -1.18
CA SER A 75 -11.61 10.05 -1.94
C SER A 75 -12.08 9.05 -2.99
N PHE A 76 -13.35 9.18 -3.42
CA PHE A 76 -13.86 8.41 -4.55
C PHE A 76 -13.17 8.86 -5.85
N ASP A 77 -12.57 7.90 -6.56
CA ASP A 77 -11.92 8.13 -7.85
C ASP A 77 -12.72 7.50 -8.99
N GLN A 78 -13.51 8.32 -9.68
CA GLN A 78 -14.36 7.87 -10.80
C GLN A 78 -13.52 7.49 -12.02
N ASP A 79 -12.40 8.16 -12.26
CA ASP A 79 -11.54 7.88 -13.41
C ASP A 79 -10.87 6.51 -13.26
N TYR A 80 -10.47 6.17 -12.03
CA TYR A 80 -9.95 4.84 -11.70
C TYR A 80 -11.00 3.74 -11.96
N ILE A 81 -12.25 3.92 -11.51
CA ILE A 81 -13.33 2.97 -11.77
C ILE A 81 -13.56 2.80 -13.27
N THR A 82 -13.63 3.91 -14.01
CA THR A 82 -13.79 3.88 -15.47
C THR A 82 -12.65 3.12 -16.15
N ALA A 83 -11.42 3.27 -15.67
CA ALA A 83 -10.28 2.53 -16.19
C ALA A 83 -10.41 1.02 -15.92
N LEU A 84 -10.86 0.61 -14.74
CA LEU A 84 -11.11 -0.80 -14.41
C LEU A 84 -12.22 -1.42 -15.29
N GLU A 85 -13.27 -0.67 -15.63
CA GLU A 85 -14.36 -1.12 -16.49
C GLU A 85 -13.88 -1.49 -17.90
N HIS A 86 -12.76 -0.93 -18.37
CA HIS A 86 -12.13 -1.32 -19.65
C HIS A 86 -11.42 -2.69 -19.57
N GLY A 87 -11.31 -3.24 -18.39
CA GLY A 87 -10.74 -4.56 -18.11
C GLY A 87 -9.29 -4.52 -17.66
N MET A 88 -9.06 -5.04 -16.47
CA MET A 88 -7.73 -5.26 -15.90
C MET A 88 -7.52 -6.76 -15.68
N PRO A 89 -6.50 -7.40 -16.28
CA PRO A 89 -6.20 -8.80 -16.00
C PRO A 89 -5.72 -8.96 -14.55
N PRO A 90 -5.79 -10.18 -13.98
CA PRO A 90 -5.17 -10.46 -12.69
C PRO A 90 -3.71 -10.02 -12.68
N ALA A 91 -3.35 -9.18 -11.74
CA ALA A 91 -2.02 -8.58 -11.61
C ALA A 91 -1.59 -8.54 -10.15
N VAL A 92 -0.29 -8.46 -9.94
CA VAL A 92 0.33 -8.22 -8.63
C VAL A 92 1.14 -6.94 -8.72
N GLY A 93 0.87 -5.99 -7.83
CA GLY A 93 1.64 -4.78 -7.67
C GLY A 93 2.70 -4.93 -6.58
N VAL A 94 3.86 -4.31 -6.79
CA VAL A 94 4.92 -4.22 -5.77
C VAL A 94 5.45 -2.79 -5.73
N GLY A 95 5.39 -2.18 -4.55
CA GLY A 95 6.00 -0.89 -4.25
C GLY A 95 7.30 -1.07 -3.49
N ILE A 96 8.39 -0.41 -3.92
CA ILE A 96 9.68 -0.43 -3.25
C ILE A 96 10.11 1.00 -2.95
N GLY A 97 10.33 1.31 -1.67
CA GLY A 97 10.82 2.61 -1.22
C GLY A 97 12.31 2.78 -1.51
N ILE A 98 12.66 3.33 -2.68
CA ILE A 98 14.05 3.47 -3.12
C ILE A 98 14.89 4.27 -2.14
N ASP A 99 14.37 5.38 -1.59
CA ASP A 99 15.09 6.17 -0.59
C ASP A 99 15.43 5.34 0.65
N ARG A 100 14.50 4.50 1.11
CA ARG A 100 14.74 3.61 2.26
C ARG A 100 15.77 2.52 1.93
N VAL A 101 15.77 2.00 0.70
CA VAL A 101 16.81 1.07 0.23
C VAL A 101 18.18 1.75 0.23
N VAL A 102 18.27 2.98 -0.26
CA VAL A 102 19.52 3.76 -0.24
C VAL A 102 19.97 4.01 1.19
N MET A 103 19.06 4.43 2.10
CA MET A 103 19.39 4.59 3.54
C MET A 103 19.99 3.33 4.13
N MET A 104 19.44 2.15 3.78
CA MET A 104 19.94 0.86 4.27
C MET A 104 21.34 0.57 3.75
N ILE A 105 21.58 0.74 2.44
CA ILE A 105 22.89 0.47 1.80
C ILE A 105 23.97 1.42 2.30
N THR A 106 23.63 2.70 2.49
CA THR A 106 24.58 3.73 2.95
C THR A 106 24.67 3.83 4.47
N ASN A 107 23.89 3.04 5.22
CA ASN A 107 23.78 3.13 6.67
C ASN A 107 23.39 4.54 7.16
N SER A 108 22.56 5.25 6.39
CA SER A 108 22.05 6.58 6.74
C SER A 108 20.82 6.48 7.63
N SER A 109 20.80 7.26 8.72
CA SER A 109 19.70 7.23 9.70
C SER A 109 18.50 8.07 9.28
N SER A 110 18.71 9.06 8.43
CA SER A 110 17.68 10.02 7.98
C SER A 110 17.47 9.97 6.47
N ILE A 111 16.20 10.04 6.06
CA ILE A 111 15.85 10.15 4.64
C ILE A 111 16.37 11.43 3.99
N LYS A 112 16.57 12.51 4.78
CA LYS A 112 17.14 13.77 4.29
C LYS A 112 18.57 13.63 3.78
N ASP A 113 19.30 12.62 4.27
CA ASP A 113 20.69 12.38 3.89
C ASP A 113 20.82 11.68 2.53
N VAL A 114 19.72 11.11 2.01
CA VAL A 114 19.70 10.37 0.75
C VAL A 114 18.87 11.03 -0.35
N ILE A 115 18.06 12.03 0.01
CA ILE A 115 17.31 12.84 -0.96
C ILE A 115 18.16 14.01 -1.41
N LEU A 116 18.27 14.22 -2.74
CA LEU A 116 19.11 15.29 -3.32
C LEU A 116 18.68 16.70 -2.89
N PHE A 117 17.36 16.92 -2.76
CA PHE A 117 16.80 18.25 -2.42
C PHE A 117 15.71 18.09 -1.34
N PRO A 118 16.09 17.79 -0.09
CA PRO A 118 15.10 17.62 0.97
C PRO A 118 14.42 18.97 1.29
N GLN A 119 13.10 18.95 1.43
CA GLN A 119 12.39 20.12 1.97
C GLN A 119 12.75 20.28 3.45
N MET A 120 13.33 21.42 3.77
CA MET A 120 13.64 21.80 5.15
C MET A 120 12.54 22.73 5.66
N LYS A 121 12.14 22.56 6.93
CA LYS A 121 11.35 23.60 7.60
C LYS A 121 12.26 24.80 7.90
N ASP A 122 11.78 25.97 7.58
CA ASP A 122 12.37 27.24 8.02
C ASP A 122 12.28 27.38 9.54
#